data_8ca7caaff20f0ed73208a249da25afac
#
_entry.id   8ca7caaff20f0ed73208a249da25afac
#
_cell.length_a   1.000
_cell.length_b   1.000
_cell.length_c   1.000
_cell.angle_alpha   90.00
_cell.angle_beta   90.00
_cell.angle_gamma   90.00
#
_symmetry.space_group_name_H-M   'P 1'
#
loop_
_entity.id
_entity.type
_entity.pdbx_description
1 polymer ?
#
loop_
_entity_poly.entity_id
_entity_poly.type
_entity_poly.pdbx_seq_one_letter_code
_entity_poly.pdbx_strand_id
1 'polypeptide(L)'
;MQFRLVTMVGIKVSEDVYSVTLPTVTGEISVFPSHEQLVTIATSGIITVRFNKEDDDSKLEYYAISGGVIEINQRGLKVLVDEADHSDDIIEAESKAALERALKMQDEATDQVELEKAHQLVDRHMVRLKVASLRRRHRR
;
A
#
# COMPACT_ATOMS: atom_id res chain seq x y z
N MET A 1 18.90 2.59 3.15
CA MET A 1 18.21 3.29 2.05
C MET A 1 17.11 4.16 2.63
N GLN A 2 17.08 5.41 2.24
CA GLN A 2 16.02 6.31 2.69
C GLN A 2 14.71 5.98 1.99
N PHE A 3 13.65 5.79 2.76
CA PHE A 3 12.31 5.52 2.24
C PHE A 3 11.36 6.65 2.65
N ARG A 4 10.68 7.24 1.67
CA ARG A 4 9.65 8.25 1.91
C ARG A 4 8.35 7.82 1.24
N LEU A 5 7.30 7.75 2.04
CA LEU A 5 5.93 7.51 1.58
C LEU A 5 5.14 8.81 1.81
N VAL A 6 4.71 9.43 0.71
CA VAL A 6 4.08 10.74 0.73
C VAL A 6 2.66 10.63 0.20
N THR A 7 1.72 11.20 0.93
CA THR A 7 0.31 11.29 0.54
C THR A 7 -0.08 12.75 0.30
N MET A 8 -1.30 12.98 -0.14
CA MET A 8 -1.83 14.33 -0.36
C MET A 8 -1.89 15.16 0.94
N VAL A 9 -1.96 14.50 2.10
CA VAL A 9 -2.00 15.19 3.41
C VAL A 9 -0.63 15.32 4.05
N GLY A 10 0.42 14.81 3.44
CA GLY A 10 1.79 14.96 3.92
C GLY A 10 2.59 13.67 3.92
N ILE A 11 3.73 13.71 4.61
CA ILE A 11 4.66 12.59 4.70
C ILE A 11 4.12 11.56 5.69
N LYS A 12 3.89 10.34 5.22
CA LYS A 12 3.44 9.22 6.06
C LYS A 12 4.62 8.49 6.69
N VAL A 13 5.69 8.28 5.92
CA VAL A 13 6.93 7.62 6.37
C VAL A 13 8.13 8.38 5.82
N SER A 14 9.15 8.58 6.65
CA SER A 14 10.45 9.11 6.25
C SER A 14 11.49 8.47 7.15
N GLU A 15 12.02 7.32 6.75
CA GLU A 15 12.93 6.53 7.58
C GLU A 15 13.96 5.80 6.75
N ASP A 16 15.05 5.39 7.40
CA ASP A 16 16.05 4.52 6.79
C ASP A 16 15.58 3.07 6.91
N VAL A 17 15.59 2.34 5.81
CA VAL A 17 15.09 0.97 5.75
C VAL A 17 16.06 0.08 4.97
N TYR A 18 15.96 -1.24 5.20
CA TYR A 18 16.75 -2.21 4.44
C TYR A 18 16.13 -2.52 3.08
N SER A 19 14.83 -2.81 3.04
CA SER A 19 14.16 -3.11 1.78
C SER A 19 12.68 -2.73 1.81
N VAL A 20 12.13 -2.49 0.63
CA VAL A 20 10.70 -2.20 0.45
C VAL A 20 10.18 -3.02 -0.73
N THR A 21 9.08 -3.72 -0.53
CA THR A 21 8.39 -4.45 -1.59
C THR A 21 7.14 -3.67 -1.98
N LEU A 22 6.95 -3.46 -3.27
CA LEU A 22 5.95 -2.54 -3.81
C LEU A 22 5.12 -3.19 -4.92
N PRO A 23 3.81 -2.92 -4.97
CA PRO A 23 2.99 -3.37 -6.09
C PRO A 23 3.13 -2.42 -7.27
N THR A 24 3.44 -2.94 -8.46
CA THR A 24 3.52 -2.14 -9.69
C THR A 24 2.59 -2.70 -10.77
N VAL A 25 2.39 -1.93 -11.82
CA VAL A 25 1.55 -2.33 -12.97
C VAL A 25 2.08 -3.58 -13.68
N THR A 26 3.37 -3.88 -13.53
CA THR A 26 4.00 -5.07 -14.14
C THR A 26 4.28 -6.18 -13.13
N GLY A 27 3.79 -6.05 -11.92
CA GLY A 27 3.99 -7.00 -10.84
C GLY A 27 4.69 -6.39 -9.64
N GLU A 28 4.95 -7.23 -8.64
CA GLU A 28 5.59 -6.82 -7.41
C GLU A 28 7.09 -6.65 -7.60
N ILE A 29 7.66 -5.57 -7.09
CA ILE A 29 9.11 -5.34 -7.09
C ILE A 29 9.62 -5.18 -5.67
N SER A 30 10.86 -5.62 -5.43
CA SER A 30 11.56 -5.40 -4.16
C SER A 30 12.75 -4.50 -4.40
N VAL A 31 12.84 -3.43 -3.61
CA VAL A 31 13.89 -2.42 -3.72
C VAL A 31 14.84 -2.56 -2.53
N PHE A 32 16.12 -2.75 -2.83
CA PHE A 32 17.20 -2.84 -1.86
C PHE A 32 18.15 -1.64 -2.01
N PRO A 33 19.05 -1.40 -1.04
CA PRO A 33 20.04 -0.34 -1.19
C PRO A 33 20.83 -0.50 -2.50
N SER A 34 21.15 0.62 -3.14
CA SER A 34 21.90 0.66 -4.41
C SER A 34 21.12 0.13 -5.61
N HIS A 35 19.80 0.15 -5.55
CA HIS A 35 18.96 -0.18 -6.70
C HIS A 35 19.18 0.83 -7.83
N GLU A 36 19.11 0.37 -9.08
CA GLU A 36 19.17 1.24 -10.25
C GLU A 36 18.03 2.26 -10.25
N GLN A 37 18.29 3.41 -10.87
CA GLN A 37 17.28 4.46 -10.99
C GLN A 37 16.07 3.94 -11.78
N LEU A 38 14.87 4.23 -11.26
CA LEU A 38 13.63 3.77 -11.86
C LEU A 38 12.50 4.72 -11.51
N VAL A 39 11.62 4.96 -12.48
CA VAL A 39 10.31 5.59 -12.23
C VAL A 39 9.25 4.65 -12.78
N THR A 40 8.30 4.28 -11.96
CA THR A 40 7.22 3.37 -12.36
C THR A 40 5.92 3.71 -11.63
N ILE A 41 4.85 3.05 -12.02
CA ILE A 41 3.53 3.28 -11.45
C ILE A 41 3.22 2.20 -10.42
N ALA A 42 2.82 2.64 -9.21
CA ALA A 42 2.31 1.75 -8.19
C ALA A 42 0.82 1.48 -8.42
N THR A 43 0.42 0.23 -8.24
CA THR A 43 -1.00 -0.14 -8.24
C THR A 43 -1.56 -0.10 -6.82
N SER A 44 -2.88 -0.19 -6.71
CA SER A 44 -3.53 -0.45 -5.43
C SER A 44 -3.00 -1.79 -4.89
N GLY A 45 -2.51 -1.79 -3.68
CA GLY A 45 -1.90 -2.98 -3.09
C GLY A 45 -1.18 -2.71 -1.80
N ILE A 46 -0.21 -3.56 -1.48
CA ILE A 46 0.48 -3.58 -0.19
C ILE A 46 1.94 -3.22 -0.37
N ILE A 47 2.40 -2.23 0.40
CA ILE A 47 3.82 -1.95 0.58
C ILE A 47 4.28 -2.71 1.82
N THR A 48 5.36 -3.49 1.68
CA THR A 48 5.97 -4.21 2.78
C THR A 48 7.36 -3.62 3.04
N VAL A 49 7.62 -3.22 4.30
CA VAL A 49 8.88 -2.58 4.68
C VAL A 49 9.63 -3.46 5.67
N ARG A 50 10.91 -3.73 5.37
CA ARG A 50 11.86 -4.38 6.26
C ARG A 50 12.89 -3.34 6.70
N PHE A 51 12.92 -3.02 7.98
CA PHE A 51 13.81 -1.98 8.50
C PHE A 51 15.26 -2.44 8.62
N ASN A 52 15.47 -3.64 9.13
CA ASN A 52 16.82 -4.18 9.29
C ASN A 52 16.94 -5.53 8.57
N LYS A 53 18.13 -5.80 8.04
CA LYS A 53 18.40 -7.02 7.28
C LYS A 53 18.08 -8.29 8.09
N GLU A 54 18.34 -8.26 9.39
CA GLU A 54 18.17 -9.40 10.31
C GLU A 54 16.75 -9.56 10.83
N ASP A 55 15.86 -8.62 10.53
CA ASP A 55 14.46 -8.68 10.99
C ASP A 55 13.76 -9.90 10.40
N ASP A 56 13.03 -10.63 11.24
CA ASP A 56 12.15 -11.69 10.80
C ASP A 56 10.81 -11.09 10.31
N ASP A 57 9.94 -11.94 9.78
CA ASP A 57 8.68 -11.50 9.21
C ASP A 57 7.71 -10.89 10.23
N SER A 58 7.91 -11.16 11.54
CA SER A 58 7.08 -10.57 12.59
C SER A 58 7.32 -9.07 12.76
N LYS A 59 8.45 -8.56 12.27
CA LYS A 59 8.85 -7.15 12.38
C LYS A 59 8.57 -6.35 11.10
N LEU A 60 8.04 -6.99 10.06
CA LEU A 60 7.67 -6.30 8.83
C LEU A 60 6.53 -5.31 9.09
N GLU A 61 6.61 -4.16 8.44
CA GLU A 61 5.55 -3.16 8.46
C GLU A 61 4.80 -3.17 7.13
N TYR A 62 3.50 -3.01 7.18
CA TYR A 62 2.62 -3.09 6.02
C TYR A 62 1.82 -1.82 5.87
N TYR A 63 1.69 -1.35 4.63
CA TYR A 63 0.87 -0.19 4.28
C TYR A 63 -0.06 -0.56 3.13
N ALA A 64 -1.34 -0.20 3.27
CA ALA A 64 -2.30 -0.31 2.19
C ALA A 64 -2.25 0.99 1.38
N ILE A 65 -2.05 0.91 0.07
CA ILE A 65 -2.01 2.07 -0.82
C ILE A 65 -3.03 1.96 -1.94
N SER A 66 -3.44 3.10 -2.45
CA SER A 66 -4.43 3.21 -3.54
C SER A 66 -3.81 3.35 -4.92
N GLY A 67 -2.49 3.24 -5.03
CA GLY A 67 -1.76 3.48 -6.26
C GLY A 67 -1.05 4.81 -6.27
N GLY A 68 -0.15 5.02 -7.22
CA GLY A 68 0.62 6.25 -7.32
C GLY A 68 1.88 6.09 -8.16
N VAL A 69 2.92 6.83 -7.80
CA VAL A 69 4.20 6.87 -8.52
C VAL A 69 5.33 6.45 -7.60
N ILE A 70 6.19 5.58 -8.10
CA ILE A 70 7.39 5.11 -7.43
C ILE A 70 8.60 5.73 -8.13
N GLU A 71 9.47 6.38 -7.35
CA GLU A 71 10.71 6.97 -7.85
C GLU A 71 11.88 6.45 -7.04
N ILE A 72 12.83 5.80 -7.72
CA ILE A 72 14.07 5.29 -7.14
C ILE A 72 15.22 6.07 -7.72
N ASN A 73 16.01 6.70 -6.87
CA ASN A 73 17.21 7.45 -7.29
C ASN A 73 18.32 7.27 -6.25
N GLN A 74 19.42 8.03 -6.42
CA GLN A 74 20.58 7.94 -5.51
C GLN A 74 20.25 8.32 -4.06
N ARG A 75 19.20 9.13 -3.86
CA ARG A 75 18.75 9.56 -2.52
C ARG A 75 17.91 8.50 -1.82
N GLY A 76 17.40 7.50 -2.56
CA GLY A 76 16.60 6.45 -2.04
C GLY A 76 15.30 6.24 -2.80
N LEU A 77 14.30 5.77 -2.08
CA LEU A 77 12.99 5.43 -2.62
C LEU A 77 11.94 6.44 -2.15
N LYS A 78 11.17 6.97 -3.09
CA LYS A 78 10.06 7.86 -2.82
C LYS A 78 8.81 7.31 -3.48
N VAL A 79 7.73 7.21 -2.73
CA VAL A 79 6.43 6.74 -3.21
C VAL A 79 5.39 7.82 -2.95
N LEU A 80 4.75 8.28 -4.03
CA LEU A 80 3.70 9.29 -3.98
C LEU A 80 2.37 8.63 -4.26
N VAL A 81 1.47 8.65 -3.28
CA VAL A 81 0.15 8.00 -3.38
C VAL A 81 -0.94 8.94 -2.92
N ASP A 82 -2.17 8.69 -3.34
CA ASP A 82 -3.32 9.46 -2.85
C ASP A 82 -3.58 9.14 -1.39
N GLU A 83 -3.58 7.86 -1.04
CA GLU A 83 -3.83 7.39 0.32
C GLU A 83 -2.90 6.25 0.69
N ALA A 84 -2.46 6.23 1.95
CA ALA A 84 -1.69 5.16 2.53
C ALA A 84 -2.12 4.96 3.98
N ASP A 85 -2.39 3.72 4.36
CA ASP A 85 -2.79 3.36 5.72
C ASP A 85 -1.84 2.32 6.29
N HIS A 86 -1.24 2.62 7.43
CA HIS A 86 -0.46 1.65 8.18
C HIS A 86 -1.37 0.54 8.72
N SER A 87 -0.87 -0.68 8.81
CA SER A 87 -1.65 -1.82 9.30
C SER A 87 -2.27 -1.59 10.67
N ASP A 88 -1.58 -0.85 11.54
CA ASP A 88 -2.08 -0.54 12.90
C ASP A 88 -3.25 0.43 12.90
N ASP A 89 -3.44 1.20 11.82
CA ASP A 89 -4.51 2.18 11.70
C ASP A 89 -5.77 1.59 11.06
N ILE A 90 -5.70 0.34 10.59
CA ILE A 90 -6.81 -0.32 9.92
C ILE A 90 -7.67 -1.05 10.94
N ILE A 91 -8.94 -0.67 11.00
CA ILE A 91 -9.96 -1.32 11.83
C ILE A 91 -10.71 -2.32 10.95
N GLU A 92 -10.46 -3.61 11.15
CA GLU A 92 -10.95 -4.69 10.30
C GLU A 92 -12.48 -4.68 10.15
N ALA A 93 -13.22 -4.45 11.23
CA ALA A 93 -14.68 -4.42 11.19
C ALA A 93 -15.22 -3.26 10.35
N GLU A 94 -14.58 -2.09 10.43
CA GLU A 94 -14.94 -0.94 9.60
C GLU A 94 -14.66 -1.21 8.11
N SER A 95 -13.53 -1.83 7.82
CA SER A 95 -13.15 -2.18 6.44
C SER A 95 -14.08 -3.22 5.84
N LYS A 96 -14.53 -4.21 6.62
CA LYS A 96 -15.53 -5.19 6.18
C LYS A 96 -16.85 -4.52 5.86
N ALA A 97 -17.34 -3.64 6.74
CA ALA A 97 -18.60 -2.93 6.53
C ALA A 97 -18.50 -2.00 5.29
N ALA A 98 -17.37 -1.32 5.13
CA ALA A 98 -17.15 -0.46 3.98
C ALA A 98 -17.05 -1.27 2.67
N LEU A 99 -16.44 -2.46 2.71
CA LEU A 99 -16.41 -3.35 1.55
C LEU A 99 -17.80 -3.79 1.12
N GLU A 100 -18.64 -4.19 2.07
CA GLU A 100 -20.02 -4.58 1.79
C GLU A 100 -20.80 -3.44 1.13
N ARG A 101 -20.65 -2.20 1.64
CA ARG A 101 -21.27 -1.02 1.03
C ARG A 101 -20.75 -0.76 -0.39
N ALA A 102 -19.45 -0.92 -0.61
CA ALA A 102 -18.85 -0.72 -1.93
C ALA A 102 -19.31 -1.77 -2.95
N LEU A 103 -19.43 -3.04 -2.53
CA LEU A 103 -19.99 -4.10 -3.37
C LEU A 103 -21.45 -3.82 -3.76
N LYS A 104 -22.23 -3.31 -2.83
CA LYS A 104 -23.61 -2.91 -3.09
C LYS A 104 -23.67 -1.74 -4.08
N MET A 105 -22.82 -0.74 -3.91
CA MET A 105 -22.71 0.37 -4.86
C MET A 105 -22.35 -0.12 -6.27
N GLN A 106 -21.45 -1.11 -6.37
CA GLN A 106 -21.07 -1.71 -7.63
C GLN A 106 -22.25 -2.38 -8.33
N ASP A 107 -23.08 -3.12 -7.58
CA ASP A 107 -24.27 -3.79 -8.11
C ASP A 107 -25.35 -2.80 -8.53
N GLU A 108 -25.45 -1.67 -7.86
CA GLU A 108 -26.46 -0.63 -8.11
C GLU A 108 -25.99 0.44 -9.12
N ALA A 109 -24.73 0.38 -9.58
CA ALA A 109 -24.19 1.37 -10.51
C ALA A 109 -24.93 1.37 -11.84
N THR A 110 -25.36 2.56 -12.29
CA THR A 110 -26.15 2.74 -13.51
C THR A 110 -25.33 3.33 -14.66
N ASP A 111 -24.15 3.86 -14.39
CA ASP A 111 -23.26 4.38 -15.41
C ASP A 111 -21.80 4.01 -15.12
N GLN A 112 -20.92 4.28 -16.08
CA GLN A 112 -19.50 3.91 -15.99
C GLN A 112 -18.76 4.65 -14.89
N VAL A 113 -19.11 5.90 -14.63
CA VAL A 113 -18.46 6.71 -13.59
C VAL A 113 -18.77 6.13 -12.20
N GLU A 114 -20.03 5.80 -11.94
CA GLU A 114 -20.44 5.17 -10.67
C GLU A 114 -19.79 3.81 -10.51
N LEU A 115 -19.72 3.02 -11.59
CA LEU A 115 -19.10 1.69 -11.57
C LEU A 115 -17.61 1.77 -11.23
N GLU A 116 -16.87 2.70 -11.85
CA GLU A 116 -15.45 2.89 -11.59
C GLU A 116 -15.18 3.33 -10.15
N LYS A 117 -15.99 4.25 -9.62
CA LYS A 117 -15.89 4.68 -8.22
C LYS A 117 -16.10 3.52 -7.26
N ALA A 118 -17.10 2.69 -7.53
CA ALA A 118 -17.39 1.52 -6.72
C ALA A 118 -16.24 0.51 -6.78
N HIS A 119 -15.68 0.25 -7.96
CA HIS A 119 -14.52 -0.62 -8.12
C HIS A 119 -13.31 -0.15 -7.31
N GLN A 120 -13.01 1.14 -7.34
CA GLN A 120 -11.89 1.70 -6.58
C GLN A 120 -12.08 1.51 -5.08
N LEU A 121 -13.31 1.69 -4.58
CA LEU A 121 -13.62 1.48 -3.17
C LEU A 121 -13.52 0.01 -2.78
N VAL A 122 -13.99 -0.90 -3.63
CA VAL A 122 -13.88 -2.35 -3.41
C VAL A 122 -12.40 -2.73 -3.29
N ASP A 123 -11.57 -2.31 -4.25
CA ASP A 123 -10.14 -2.63 -4.25
C ASP A 123 -9.46 -2.08 -2.99
N ARG A 124 -9.74 -0.85 -2.61
CA ARG A 124 -9.18 -0.22 -1.42
C ARG A 124 -9.47 -1.03 -0.16
N HIS A 125 -10.72 -1.38 0.05
CA HIS A 125 -11.13 -2.09 1.27
C HIS A 125 -10.65 -3.54 1.27
N MET A 126 -10.58 -4.19 0.11
CA MET A 126 -9.98 -5.53 0.01
C MET A 126 -8.50 -5.51 0.39
N VAL A 127 -7.74 -4.52 -0.08
CA VAL A 127 -6.32 -4.37 0.26
C VAL A 127 -6.16 -4.11 1.76
N ARG A 128 -6.99 -3.23 2.34
CA ARG A 128 -6.95 -2.93 3.77
C ARG A 128 -7.22 -4.16 4.62
N LEU A 129 -8.19 -4.98 4.25
CA LEU A 129 -8.48 -6.24 4.93
C LEU A 129 -7.31 -7.22 4.84
N LYS A 130 -6.66 -7.29 3.67
CA LYS A 130 -5.49 -8.14 3.49
C LYS A 130 -4.32 -7.70 4.37
N VAL A 131 -4.07 -6.40 4.46
CA VAL A 131 -3.03 -5.83 5.33
C VAL A 131 -3.32 -6.16 6.80
N ALA A 132 -4.55 -5.98 7.24
CA ALA A 132 -4.97 -6.31 8.62
C ALA A 132 -4.77 -7.81 8.91
N SER A 133 -5.08 -8.67 7.94
CA SER A 133 -4.87 -10.12 8.05
C SER A 133 -3.38 -10.47 8.16
N LEU A 134 -2.52 -9.87 7.36
CA LEU A 134 -1.07 -10.09 7.42
C LEU A 134 -0.50 -9.68 8.77
N ARG A 135 -0.89 -8.51 9.28
CA ARG A 135 -0.48 -8.05 10.60
C ARG A 135 -0.87 -9.05 11.68
N ARG A 136 -2.11 -9.50 11.68
CA ARG A 136 -2.63 -10.48 12.66
C ARG A 136 -1.87 -11.80 12.58
N ARG A 137 -1.55 -12.26 11.38
CA ARG A 137 -0.82 -13.52 11.15
C ARG A 137 0.60 -13.46 11.71
N HIS A 138 1.30 -12.35 11.50
CA HIS A 138 2.71 -12.24 11.86
C HIS A 138 2.96 -11.81 13.31
N ARG A 139 1.95 -11.30 14.00
CA ARG A 139 2.05 -10.91 15.41
C ARG A 139 1.63 -12.00 16.42
N ARG A 140 1.26 -13.15 15.92
CA ARG A 140 0.91 -14.29 16.78
C ARG A 140 2.14 -15.05 17.26
#